data_4b1aac4f977f2fbc7b6a3fc9df7c65bb
#
_entry.id   4b1aac4f977f2fbc7b6a3fc9df7c65bb
#
_cell.length_a   1.000
_cell.length_b   1.000
_cell.length_c   1.000
_cell.angle_alpha   90.00
_cell.angle_beta   90.00
_cell.angle_gamma   90.00
#
_symmetry.space_group_name_H-M   'P 1'
#
loop_
_entity.id
_entity.type
_entity.pdbx_description
1 polymer ?
#
loop_
_entity_poly.entity_id
_entity_poly.type
_entity_poly.pdbx_seq_one_letter_code
_entity_poly.pdbx_strand_id
1 'polypeptide(L)'
;MKKFVVALILLLAIIFLIGRYSELRQVGLVLQKANIFYISLAILVEIAWFFVMGRSFQTLYHILEIDKKIIPLTRMVAAVNFVNIVAPSAGVSGLAVIYTDAMKNGHSPARVTVGSLLFLLFDYFGLLSVIFVGLIILGFYDKLNFTDVLAYLVFLVFAIALGGLLYLASRSETRLIKVVTFLARGMNTLAKPFRRRKIVSEERATMFAQEIVEGVNALKHVRRGWLRPLVLTIINKLLLVSILGIVFLAFNVPTSLAIIIAGFSIAYLFVIVSPTPAGVGIVEGVMTLGLKSLGIPLEAAVVVTMAYRAVTFWFPLLLGMISFRTLHRV
;
A
#
# COMPACT_ATOMS: atom_id res chain seq x y z
N MET A 1 27.38 -4.26 6.69
CA MET A 1 25.98 -4.70 6.84
C MET A 1 25.03 -3.99 5.87
N LYS A 2 24.99 -2.63 5.78
CA LYS A 2 24.04 -1.91 4.89
C LYS A 2 24.16 -2.33 3.41
N LYS A 3 25.38 -2.39 2.85
CA LYS A 3 25.62 -2.83 1.45
C LYS A 3 25.14 -4.27 1.18
N PHE A 4 25.27 -5.17 2.14
CA PHE A 4 24.80 -6.55 2.03
C PHE A 4 23.26 -6.63 1.98
N VAL A 5 22.57 -5.88 2.84
CA VAL A 5 21.09 -5.82 2.84
C VAL A 5 20.56 -5.27 1.52
N VAL A 6 21.17 -4.21 1.00
CA VAL A 6 20.81 -3.64 -0.31
C VAL A 6 21.04 -4.65 -1.43
N ALA A 7 22.19 -5.33 -1.44
CA ALA A 7 22.47 -6.37 -2.43
C ALA A 7 21.49 -7.54 -2.35
N LEU A 8 21.12 -7.96 -1.14
CA LEU A 8 20.12 -9.02 -0.92
C LEU A 8 18.74 -8.61 -1.45
N ILE A 9 18.28 -7.38 -1.17
CA ILE A 9 16.98 -6.89 -1.66
C ILE A 9 16.99 -6.80 -3.20
N LEU A 10 18.07 -6.32 -3.81
CA LEU A 10 18.20 -6.28 -5.26
C LEU A 10 18.26 -7.68 -5.87
N LEU A 11 18.95 -8.63 -5.23
CA LEU A 11 18.98 -10.02 -5.66
C LEU A 11 17.59 -10.66 -5.60
N LEU A 12 16.85 -10.45 -4.50
CA LEU A 12 15.46 -10.91 -4.38
C LEU A 12 14.56 -10.30 -5.46
N ALA A 13 14.76 -9.03 -5.81
CA ALA A 13 14.03 -8.38 -6.89
C ALA A 13 14.36 -9.04 -8.25
N ILE A 14 15.61 -9.35 -8.52
CA ILE A 14 16.03 -10.04 -9.76
C ILE A 14 15.40 -11.44 -9.81
N ILE A 15 15.48 -12.21 -8.73
CA ILE A 15 14.86 -13.55 -8.64
C ILE A 15 13.34 -13.45 -8.85
N PHE A 16 12.69 -12.44 -8.27
CA PHE A 16 11.27 -12.18 -8.46
C PHE A 16 10.93 -11.89 -9.93
N LEU A 17 11.71 -11.02 -10.59
CA LEU A 17 11.52 -10.68 -12.01
C LEU A 17 11.73 -11.90 -12.92
N ILE A 18 12.77 -12.72 -12.66
CA ILE A 18 13.03 -13.95 -13.43
C ILE A 18 11.88 -14.95 -13.22
N GLY A 19 11.44 -15.15 -11.98
CA GLY A 19 10.35 -16.07 -11.66
C GLY A 19 8.99 -15.65 -12.28
N ARG A 20 8.87 -14.38 -12.71
CA ARG A 20 7.67 -13.82 -13.33
C ARG A 20 7.86 -13.44 -14.80
N TYR A 21 8.89 -13.96 -15.44
CA TYR A 21 9.20 -13.65 -16.84
C TYR A 21 8.03 -13.94 -17.81
N SER A 22 7.30 -15.03 -17.60
CA SER A 22 6.13 -15.38 -18.41
C SER A 22 5.00 -14.33 -18.29
N GLU A 23 4.77 -13.80 -17.10
CA GLU A 23 3.79 -12.72 -16.88
C GLU A 23 4.24 -11.42 -17.55
N LEU A 24 5.52 -11.05 -17.41
CA LEU A 24 6.08 -9.88 -18.11
C LEU A 24 5.95 -9.98 -19.62
N ARG A 25 6.17 -11.16 -20.20
CA ARG A 25 5.99 -11.41 -21.62
C ARG A 25 4.53 -11.25 -22.03
N GLN A 26 3.60 -11.79 -21.26
CA GLN A 26 2.15 -11.63 -21.52
C GLN A 26 1.74 -10.15 -21.42
N VAL A 27 2.18 -9.43 -20.41
CA VAL A 27 1.97 -7.98 -20.30
C VAL A 27 2.47 -7.25 -21.54
N GLY A 28 3.68 -7.57 -22.02
CA GLY A 28 4.23 -6.97 -23.24
C GLY A 28 3.35 -7.22 -24.48
N LEU A 29 2.86 -8.46 -24.67
CA LEU A 29 1.98 -8.82 -25.77
C LEU A 29 0.61 -8.13 -25.68
N VAL A 30 0.09 -7.96 -24.47
CA VAL A 30 -1.17 -7.23 -24.23
C VAL A 30 -1.00 -5.75 -24.56
N LEU A 31 0.06 -5.11 -24.09
CA LEU A 31 0.30 -3.68 -24.33
C LEU A 31 0.51 -3.33 -25.81
N GLN A 32 1.00 -4.27 -26.64
CA GLN A 32 1.11 -4.06 -28.09
C GLN A 32 -0.24 -3.86 -28.79
N LYS A 33 -1.33 -4.36 -28.21
CA LYS A 33 -2.70 -4.22 -28.76
C LYS A 33 -3.41 -2.97 -28.22
N ALA A 34 -2.85 -2.27 -27.26
CA ALA A 34 -3.45 -1.12 -26.63
C ALA A 34 -3.25 0.16 -27.44
N ASN A 35 -4.19 1.09 -27.30
CA ASN A 35 -3.98 2.45 -27.77
C ASN A 35 -2.90 3.13 -26.91
N ILE A 36 -1.77 3.45 -27.54
CA ILE A 36 -0.58 3.99 -26.86
C ILE A 36 -0.84 5.33 -26.16
N PHE A 37 -1.77 6.14 -26.67
CA PHE A 37 -2.13 7.41 -26.05
C PHE A 37 -2.70 7.20 -24.64
N TYR A 38 -3.67 6.27 -24.51
CA TYR A 38 -4.30 5.98 -23.22
C TYR A 38 -3.34 5.27 -22.26
N ILE A 39 -2.47 4.38 -22.75
CA ILE A 39 -1.43 3.77 -21.88
C ILE A 39 -0.45 4.83 -21.37
N SER A 40 -0.02 5.75 -22.22
CA SER A 40 0.85 6.88 -21.80
C SER A 40 0.14 7.76 -20.76
N LEU A 41 -1.15 8.03 -20.96
CA LEU A 41 -1.97 8.78 -19.99
C LEU A 41 -2.08 8.04 -18.66
N ALA A 42 -2.30 6.71 -18.68
CA ALA A 42 -2.34 5.88 -17.48
C ALA A 42 -1.02 5.94 -16.70
N ILE A 43 0.13 5.90 -17.39
CA ILE A 43 1.46 6.04 -16.78
C ILE A 43 1.64 7.44 -16.18
N LEU A 44 1.18 8.50 -16.86
CA LEU A 44 1.23 9.87 -16.31
C LEU A 44 0.38 10.00 -15.03
N VAL A 45 -0.81 9.39 -15.00
CA VAL A 45 -1.65 9.35 -13.81
C VAL A 45 -0.98 8.56 -12.68
N GLU A 46 -0.28 7.46 -12.98
CA GLU A 46 0.49 6.69 -12.00
C GLU A 46 1.66 7.52 -11.43
N ILE A 47 2.35 8.30 -12.26
CA ILE A 47 3.37 9.24 -11.77
C ILE A 47 2.74 10.30 -10.86
N ALA A 48 1.58 10.86 -11.24
CA ALA A 48 0.84 11.79 -10.39
C ALA A 48 0.43 11.14 -9.06
N TRP A 49 0.06 9.86 -9.06
CA TRP A 49 -0.22 9.08 -7.86
C TRP A 49 0.96 9.07 -6.87
N PHE A 50 2.19 8.85 -7.35
CA PHE A 50 3.39 8.94 -6.51
C PHE A 50 3.59 10.34 -5.91
N PHE A 51 3.33 11.40 -6.68
CA PHE A 51 3.40 12.78 -6.18
C PHE A 51 2.34 13.06 -5.11
N VAL A 52 1.10 12.60 -5.32
CA VAL A 52 0.02 12.73 -4.33
C VAL A 52 0.36 11.96 -3.04
N MET A 53 0.92 10.75 -3.15
CA MET A 53 1.43 10.00 -2.01
C MET A 53 2.54 10.76 -1.26
N GLY A 54 3.53 11.28 -1.99
CA GLY A 54 4.59 12.10 -1.42
C GLY A 54 4.05 13.35 -0.71
N ARG A 55 3.01 13.98 -1.30
CA ARG A 55 2.34 15.15 -0.69
C ARG A 55 1.55 14.77 0.57
N SER A 56 0.92 13.61 0.60
CA SER A 56 0.26 13.08 1.80
C SER A 56 1.26 12.89 2.94
N PHE A 57 2.41 12.26 2.68
CA PHE A 57 3.50 12.15 3.65
C PHE A 57 4.01 13.52 4.09
N GLN A 58 4.23 14.44 3.16
CA GLN A 58 4.70 15.79 3.48
C GLN A 58 3.74 16.51 4.43
N THR A 59 2.43 16.40 4.17
CA THR A 59 1.42 17.04 5.02
C THR A 59 1.43 16.49 6.44
N LEU A 60 1.57 15.17 6.59
CA LEU A 60 1.67 14.51 7.90
C LEU A 60 2.98 14.84 8.61
N TYR A 61 4.08 14.94 7.88
CA TYR A 61 5.37 15.33 8.43
C TYR A 61 5.36 16.77 8.93
N HIS A 62 4.73 17.70 8.18
CA HIS A 62 4.53 19.09 8.66
C HIS A 62 3.73 19.16 9.96
N ILE A 63 2.70 18.32 10.11
CA ILE A 63 1.92 18.19 11.35
C ILE A 63 2.82 17.77 12.52
N LEU A 64 3.86 16.99 12.26
CA LEU A 64 4.84 16.49 13.24
C LEU A 64 6.11 17.36 13.31
N GLU A 65 6.09 18.57 12.74
CA GLU A 65 7.22 19.51 12.70
C GLU A 65 8.47 18.91 12.01
N ILE A 66 8.26 18.03 11.03
CA ILE A 66 9.31 17.51 10.17
C ILE A 66 9.23 18.24 8.84
N ASP A 67 10.24 19.06 8.53
CA ASP A 67 10.31 19.73 7.23
C ASP A 67 11.10 18.90 6.23
N LYS A 68 10.42 18.43 5.18
CA LYS A 68 11.02 17.67 4.10
C LYS A 68 10.39 18.03 2.76
N LYS A 69 11.23 18.24 1.75
CA LYS A 69 10.80 18.58 0.39
C LYS A 69 10.03 17.41 -0.25
N ILE A 70 9.11 17.73 -1.16
CA ILE A 70 8.23 16.74 -1.81
C ILE A 70 8.98 15.71 -2.65
N ILE A 71 10.02 16.12 -3.41
CA ILE A 71 10.75 15.22 -4.31
C ILE A 71 11.47 14.10 -3.55
N PRO A 72 12.25 14.37 -2.47
CA PRO A 72 12.80 13.32 -1.61
C PRO A 72 11.73 12.38 -1.01
N LEU A 73 10.57 12.92 -0.60
CA LEU A 73 9.47 12.12 -0.07
C LEU A 73 8.84 11.22 -1.14
N THR A 74 8.62 11.74 -2.34
CA THR A 74 8.10 10.93 -3.47
C THR A 74 9.06 9.79 -3.82
N ARG A 75 10.38 10.04 -3.85
CA ARG A 75 11.39 8.98 -4.04
C ARG A 75 11.39 7.97 -2.90
N MET A 76 11.25 8.44 -1.67
CA MET A 76 11.13 7.57 -0.50
C MET A 76 9.90 6.66 -0.60
N VAL A 77 8.74 7.20 -0.98
CA VAL A 77 7.50 6.43 -1.19
C VAL A 77 7.68 5.37 -2.27
N ALA A 78 8.33 5.71 -3.39
CA ALA A 78 8.61 4.74 -4.45
C ALA A 78 9.52 3.61 -3.95
N ALA A 79 10.57 3.93 -3.18
CA ALA A 79 11.45 2.94 -2.57
C ALA A 79 10.73 2.05 -1.52
N VAL A 80 9.83 2.64 -0.72
CA VAL A 80 8.98 1.92 0.24
C VAL A 80 8.08 0.92 -0.49
N ASN A 81 7.43 1.35 -1.57
CA ASN A 81 6.58 0.49 -2.39
C ASN A 81 7.37 -0.69 -2.96
N PHE A 82 8.53 -0.43 -3.54
CA PHE A 82 9.44 -1.49 -4.03
C PHE A 82 9.81 -2.49 -2.96
N VAL A 83 10.24 -2.03 -1.78
CA VAL A 83 10.66 -2.91 -0.69
C VAL A 83 9.49 -3.74 -0.15
N ASN A 84 8.29 -3.16 -0.07
CA ASN A 84 7.08 -3.89 0.33
C ASN A 84 6.68 -4.99 -0.66
N ILE A 85 6.95 -4.80 -1.97
CA ILE A 85 6.71 -5.81 -3.00
C ILE A 85 7.73 -6.94 -2.89
N VAL A 86 9.03 -6.62 -2.80
CA VAL A 86 10.12 -7.60 -2.86
C VAL A 86 10.32 -8.35 -1.54
N ALA A 87 10.09 -7.68 -0.42
CA ALA A 87 10.21 -8.25 0.92
C ALA A 87 8.87 -8.16 1.66
N PRO A 88 7.93 -9.07 1.37
CA PRO A 88 6.58 -9.01 1.92
C PRO A 88 6.62 -9.22 3.43
N SER A 89 6.14 -8.22 4.15
CA SER A 89 6.12 -8.21 5.62
C SER A 89 4.95 -7.39 6.14
N ALA A 90 3.82 -7.40 5.44
CA ALA A 90 2.64 -6.59 5.76
C ALA A 90 2.97 -5.09 5.96
N GLY A 91 3.88 -4.54 5.13
CA GLY A 91 4.28 -3.12 5.17
C GLY A 91 5.43 -2.78 6.13
N VAL A 92 5.84 -3.70 7.00
CA VAL A 92 6.92 -3.46 7.99
C VAL A 92 8.27 -3.21 7.32
N SER A 93 8.56 -3.87 6.20
CA SER A 93 9.80 -3.66 5.44
C SER A 93 9.91 -2.24 4.88
N GLY A 94 8.79 -1.64 4.46
CA GLY A 94 8.74 -0.24 4.05
C GLY A 94 9.04 0.74 5.18
N LEU A 95 8.58 0.46 6.41
CA LEU A 95 8.91 1.27 7.59
C LEU A 95 10.41 1.32 7.85
N ALA A 96 11.16 0.24 7.58
CA ALA A 96 12.61 0.23 7.73
C ALA A 96 13.31 1.22 6.78
N VAL A 97 12.78 1.44 5.57
CA VAL A 97 13.29 2.45 4.64
C VAL A 97 13.06 3.85 5.19
N ILE A 98 11.85 4.12 5.67
CA ILE A 98 11.46 5.41 6.26
C ILE A 98 12.31 5.72 7.49
N TYR A 99 12.47 4.73 8.39
CA TYR A 99 13.26 4.87 9.59
C TYR A 99 14.75 5.15 9.30
N THR A 100 15.32 4.42 8.34
CA THR A 100 16.71 4.63 7.92
C THR A 100 16.93 6.02 7.32
N ASP A 101 15.99 6.49 6.54
CA ASP A 101 16.02 7.84 5.96
C ASP A 101 15.89 8.92 7.05
N ALA A 102 15.03 8.72 8.04
CA ALA A 102 14.87 9.61 9.18
C ALA A 102 16.17 9.75 9.99
N MET A 103 16.79 8.63 10.34
CA MET A 103 18.05 8.61 11.08
C MET A 103 19.19 9.31 10.34
N LYS A 104 19.26 9.16 9.00
CA LYS A 104 20.26 9.85 8.18
C LYS A 104 20.07 11.37 8.18
N ASN A 105 18.83 11.85 8.27
CA ASN A 105 18.48 13.27 8.20
C ASN A 105 18.32 13.91 9.60
N GLY A 106 18.63 13.20 10.69
CA GLY A 106 18.55 13.73 12.06
C GLY A 106 17.12 13.96 12.55
N HIS A 107 16.12 13.32 11.92
CA HIS A 107 14.73 13.42 12.37
C HIS A 107 14.43 12.48 13.55
N SER A 108 13.52 12.88 14.44
CA SER A 108 13.08 12.04 15.56
C SER A 108 12.44 10.75 15.05
N PRO A 109 12.96 9.56 15.43
CA PRO A 109 12.36 8.27 15.09
C PRO A 109 10.89 8.16 15.53
N ALA A 110 10.57 8.67 16.72
CA ALA A 110 9.23 8.67 17.28
C ALA A 110 8.22 9.43 16.39
N ARG A 111 8.58 10.65 15.96
CA ARG A 111 7.73 11.46 15.07
C ARG A 111 7.54 10.78 13.71
N VAL A 112 8.61 10.22 13.15
CA VAL A 112 8.57 9.52 11.86
C VAL A 112 7.74 8.23 11.94
N THR A 113 7.85 7.48 13.02
CA THR A 113 7.03 6.29 13.26
C THR A 113 5.55 6.64 13.30
N VAL A 114 5.17 7.66 14.08
CA VAL A 114 3.76 8.10 14.17
C VAL A 114 3.27 8.68 12.84
N GLY A 115 4.10 9.46 12.13
CA GLY A 115 3.76 9.97 10.80
C GLY A 115 3.46 8.85 9.80
N SER A 116 4.23 7.76 9.85
CA SER A 116 4.04 6.59 9.00
C SER A 116 2.77 5.80 9.37
N LEU A 117 2.49 5.63 10.66
CA LEU A 117 1.26 4.97 11.13
C LEU A 117 0.02 5.79 10.80
N LEU A 118 0.08 7.11 10.92
CA LEU A 118 -0.99 8.01 10.49
C LEU A 118 -1.21 7.93 8.98
N PHE A 119 -0.13 7.94 8.20
CA PHE A 119 -0.23 7.78 6.75
C PHE A 119 -0.95 6.47 6.40
N LEU A 120 -0.56 5.36 7.04
CA LEU A 120 -1.20 4.06 6.83
C LEU A 120 -2.67 4.08 7.24
N LEU A 121 -3.02 4.72 8.35
CA LEU A 121 -4.41 4.85 8.81
C LEU A 121 -5.26 5.66 7.81
N PHE A 122 -4.75 6.80 7.31
CA PHE A 122 -5.43 7.57 6.29
C PHE A 122 -5.56 6.80 4.98
N ASP A 123 -4.51 6.07 4.57
CA ASP A 123 -4.53 5.24 3.37
C ASP A 123 -5.59 4.13 3.45
N TYR A 124 -5.70 3.48 4.61
CA TYR A 124 -6.77 2.49 4.89
C TYR A 124 -8.15 3.13 4.85
N PHE A 125 -8.32 4.31 5.45
CA PHE A 125 -9.59 5.03 5.39
C PHE A 125 -10.01 5.35 3.95
N GLY A 126 -9.10 5.87 3.14
CA GLY A 126 -9.37 6.17 1.73
C GLY A 126 -9.75 4.92 0.93
N LEU A 127 -9.04 3.82 1.17
CA LEU A 127 -9.31 2.56 0.48
C LEU A 127 -10.65 1.96 0.91
N LEU A 128 -10.93 1.91 2.22
CA LEU A 128 -12.22 1.46 2.77
C LEU A 128 -13.39 2.27 2.22
N SER A 129 -13.22 3.60 2.06
CA SER A 129 -14.27 4.46 1.51
C SER A 129 -14.62 4.10 0.06
N VAL A 130 -13.62 3.86 -0.79
CA VAL A 130 -13.86 3.47 -2.19
C VAL A 130 -14.42 2.04 -2.28
N ILE A 131 -13.89 1.11 -1.49
CA ILE A 131 -14.39 -0.27 -1.45
C ILE A 131 -15.84 -0.30 -0.95
N PHE A 132 -16.19 0.50 0.05
CA PHE A 132 -17.56 0.60 0.54
C PHE A 132 -18.54 0.99 -0.57
N VAL A 133 -18.20 2.00 -1.37
CA VAL A 133 -18.99 2.37 -2.55
C VAL A 133 -19.06 1.20 -3.54
N GLY A 134 -17.95 0.50 -3.77
CA GLY A 134 -17.92 -0.68 -4.63
C GLY A 134 -18.82 -1.82 -4.14
N LEU A 135 -18.86 -2.09 -2.84
CA LEU A 135 -19.76 -3.11 -2.27
C LEU A 135 -21.24 -2.73 -2.44
N ILE A 136 -21.58 -1.46 -2.28
CA ILE A 136 -22.94 -0.96 -2.56
C ILE A 136 -23.29 -1.22 -4.03
N ILE A 137 -22.38 -0.89 -4.96
CA ILE A 137 -22.59 -1.13 -6.39
C ILE A 137 -22.77 -2.63 -6.66
N LEU A 138 -21.92 -3.50 -6.08
CA LEU A 138 -22.04 -4.95 -6.21
C LEU A 138 -23.39 -5.47 -5.70
N GLY A 139 -23.93 -4.89 -4.63
CA GLY A 139 -25.27 -5.17 -4.13
C GLY A 139 -26.36 -4.82 -5.16
N PHE A 140 -26.28 -3.67 -5.81
CA PHE A 140 -27.23 -3.28 -6.86
C PHE A 140 -27.18 -4.17 -8.12
N TYR A 141 -26.04 -4.82 -8.39
CA TYR A 141 -25.87 -5.76 -9.49
C TYR A 141 -26.18 -7.21 -9.10
N ASP A 142 -26.60 -7.50 -7.88
CA ASP A 142 -26.79 -8.86 -7.31
C ASP A 142 -25.50 -9.72 -7.44
N LYS A 143 -24.34 -9.09 -7.30
CA LYS A 143 -23.00 -9.72 -7.38
C LYS A 143 -22.21 -9.66 -6.08
N LEU A 144 -22.83 -9.16 -5.01
CA LEU A 144 -22.19 -9.09 -3.70
C LEU A 144 -22.11 -10.49 -3.08
N ASN A 145 -20.89 -10.95 -2.79
CA ASN A 145 -20.67 -12.24 -2.15
C ASN A 145 -20.34 -12.05 -0.66
N PHE A 146 -20.63 -13.07 0.14
CA PHE A 146 -20.28 -13.10 1.56
C PHE A 146 -18.76 -12.91 1.78
N THR A 147 -17.93 -13.47 0.89
CA THR A 147 -16.46 -13.32 0.92
C THR A 147 -16.01 -11.88 0.76
N ASP A 148 -16.69 -11.07 -0.06
CA ASP A 148 -16.37 -9.67 -0.25
C ASP A 148 -16.65 -8.85 1.02
N VAL A 149 -17.80 -9.10 1.63
CA VAL A 149 -18.19 -8.47 2.90
C VAL A 149 -17.23 -8.88 4.02
N LEU A 150 -16.90 -10.18 4.13
CA LEU A 150 -15.96 -10.68 5.12
C LEU A 150 -14.57 -10.07 4.96
N ALA A 151 -14.05 -9.98 3.73
CA ALA A 151 -12.76 -9.35 3.45
C ALA A 151 -12.77 -7.86 3.83
N TYR A 152 -13.86 -7.14 3.52
CA TYR A 152 -14.04 -5.75 3.94
C TYR A 152 -14.05 -5.60 5.47
N LEU A 153 -14.78 -6.45 6.18
CA LEU A 153 -14.85 -6.41 7.65
C LEU A 153 -13.49 -6.72 8.29
N VAL A 154 -12.75 -7.70 7.76
CA VAL A 154 -11.39 -7.99 8.22
C VAL A 154 -10.51 -6.76 8.05
N PHE A 155 -10.56 -6.11 6.90
CA PHE A 155 -9.78 -4.90 6.66
C PHE A 155 -10.22 -3.72 7.56
N LEU A 156 -11.53 -3.55 7.78
CA LEU A 156 -12.07 -2.56 8.70
C LEU A 156 -11.56 -2.79 10.13
N VAL A 157 -11.50 -4.04 10.58
CA VAL A 157 -10.94 -4.41 11.91
C VAL A 157 -9.48 -4.02 12.01
N PHE A 158 -8.65 -4.23 10.95
CA PHE A 158 -7.26 -3.77 10.94
C PHE A 158 -7.15 -2.25 11.03
N ALA A 159 -8.00 -1.50 10.31
CA ALA A 159 -8.01 -0.05 10.37
C ALA A 159 -8.42 0.47 11.77
N ILE A 160 -9.46 -0.13 12.36
CA ILE A 160 -9.92 0.18 13.72
C ILE A 160 -8.84 -0.16 14.74
N ALA A 161 -8.18 -1.31 14.61
CA ALA A 161 -7.09 -1.72 15.51
C ALA A 161 -5.93 -0.72 15.47
N LEU A 162 -5.53 -0.29 14.26
CA LEU A 162 -4.47 0.71 14.09
C LEU A 162 -4.87 2.07 14.69
N GLY A 163 -6.10 2.55 14.41
CA GLY A 163 -6.63 3.78 14.99
C GLY A 163 -6.76 3.69 16.52
N GLY A 164 -7.22 2.53 17.03
CA GLY A 164 -7.30 2.23 18.46
C GLY A 164 -5.94 2.24 19.14
N LEU A 165 -4.90 1.73 18.49
CA LEU A 165 -3.51 1.76 18.97
C LEU A 165 -3.00 3.21 19.12
N LEU A 166 -3.23 4.05 18.10
CA LEU A 166 -2.87 5.48 18.16
C LEU A 166 -3.70 6.24 19.20
N TYR A 167 -4.99 5.93 19.32
CA TYR A 167 -5.85 6.50 20.37
C TYR A 167 -5.37 6.08 21.77
N LEU A 168 -5.02 4.80 21.97
CA LEU A 168 -4.52 4.30 23.24
C LEU A 168 -3.19 4.96 23.61
N ALA A 169 -2.31 5.20 22.63
CA ALA A 169 -1.06 5.95 22.83
C ALA A 169 -1.30 7.37 23.36
N SER A 170 -2.38 8.03 22.89
CA SER A 170 -2.73 9.37 23.38
C SER A 170 -3.25 9.40 24.82
N ARG A 171 -3.73 8.26 25.34
CA ARG A 171 -4.39 8.16 26.63
C ARG A 171 -3.54 7.53 27.72
N SER A 172 -2.74 6.51 27.42
CA SER A 172 -2.01 5.76 28.45
C SER A 172 -0.84 4.96 27.85
N GLU A 173 0.37 5.40 28.16
CA GLU A 173 1.61 4.68 27.82
C GLU A 173 1.61 3.24 28.35
N THR A 174 1.25 3.06 29.62
CA THR A 174 1.27 1.75 30.28
C THR A 174 0.33 0.75 29.60
N ARG A 175 -0.86 1.19 29.17
CA ARG A 175 -1.82 0.33 28.47
C ARG A 175 -1.31 -0.02 27.07
N LEU A 176 -0.73 0.95 26.35
CA LEU A 176 -0.16 0.71 25.03
C LEU A 176 0.97 -0.32 25.12
N ILE A 177 1.92 -0.15 26.06
CA ILE A 177 3.02 -1.11 26.25
C ILE A 177 2.46 -2.52 26.51
N LYS A 178 1.43 -2.67 27.38
CA LYS A 178 0.79 -3.96 27.62
C LYS A 178 0.20 -4.58 26.35
N VAL A 179 -0.50 -3.79 25.53
CA VAL A 179 -1.10 -4.28 24.28
C VAL A 179 -0.01 -4.68 23.28
N VAL A 180 0.99 -3.84 23.06
CA VAL A 180 2.05 -4.10 22.08
C VAL A 180 2.90 -5.31 22.49
N THR A 181 3.23 -5.44 23.79
CA THR A 181 3.96 -6.60 24.30
C THR A 181 3.12 -7.88 24.27
N PHE A 182 1.82 -7.79 24.54
CA PHE A 182 0.89 -8.93 24.37
C PHE A 182 0.85 -9.41 22.91
N LEU A 183 0.74 -8.50 21.93
CA LEU A 183 0.78 -8.83 20.52
C LEU A 183 2.13 -9.45 20.12
N ALA A 184 3.25 -8.91 20.62
CA ALA A 184 4.58 -9.47 20.36
C ALA A 184 4.74 -10.90 20.92
N ARG A 185 4.19 -11.17 22.12
CA ARG A 185 4.13 -12.52 22.71
C ARG A 185 3.28 -13.46 21.88
N GLY A 186 2.10 -13.02 21.43
CA GLY A 186 1.22 -13.79 20.55
C GLY A 186 1.92 -14.18 19.26
N MET A 187 2.57 -13.22 18.58
CA MET A 187 3.35 -13.46 17.36
C MET A 187 4.48 -14.47 17.61
N ASN A 188 5.22 -14.33 18.71
CA ASN A 188 6.29 -15.26 19.06
C ASN A 188 5.75 -16.67 19.37
N THR A 189 4.57 -16.77 19.98
CA THR A 189 3.93 -18.07 20.28
C THR A 189 3.48 -18.78 19.00
N LEU A 190 2.85 -18.06 18.08
CA LEU A 190 2.44 -18.59 16.77
C LEU A 190 3.64 -18.99 15.89
N ALA A 191 4.78 -18.31 16.05
CA ALA A 191 5.98 -18.60 15.29
C ALA A 191 6.86 -19.72 15.89
N LYS A 192 6.64 -20.12 17.14
CA LYS A 192 7.40 -21.19 17.81
C LYS A 192 7.55 -22.47 17.01
N PRO A 193 6.48 -23.02 16.35
CA PRO A 193 6.62 -24.24 15.58
C PRO A 193 7.50 -24.11 14.34
N PHE A 194 7.68 -22.87 13.80
CA PHE A 194 8.43 -22.60 12.59
C PHE A 194 9.82 -22.01 12.85
N ARG A 195 10.07 -21.43 14.03
CA ARG A 195 11.34 -20.77 14.37
C ARG A 195 11.70 -20.93 15.85
N ARG A 196 12.96 -21.29 16.11
CA ARG A 196 13.52 -21.42 17.46
C ARG A 196 13.86 -20.06 18.13
N ARG A 197 13.98 -18.98 17.37
CA ARG A 197 14.30 -17.62 17.89
C ARG A 197 13.05 -16.74 17.90
N LYS A 198 12.92 -15.91 18.96
CA LYS A 198 11.87 -14.89 19.06
C LYS A 198 11.93 -13.94 17.84
N ILE A 199 10.80 -13.68 17.22
CA ILE A 199 10.68 -12.71 16.09
C ILE A 199 10.85 -11.30 16.62
N VAL A 200 10.20 -10.97 17.74
CA VAL A 200 10.23 -9.66 18.38
C VAL A 200 10.56 -9.84 19.86
N SER A 201 11.61 -9.17 20.36
CA SER A 201 11.90 -9.13 21.80
C SER A 201 10.92 -8.19 22.50
N GLU A 202 10.63 -8.46 23.77
CA GLU A 202 9.74 -7.60 24.56
C GLU A 202 10.32 -6.18 24.72
N GLU A 203 11.63 -6.05 24.82
CA GLU A 203 12.32 -4.76 24.86
C GLU A 203 12.07 -3.92 23.60
N ARG A 204 12.17 -4.54 22.42
CA ARG A 204 11.86 -3.85 21.14
C ARG A 204 10.39 -3.46 21.05
N ALA A 205 9.49 -4.31 21.53
CA ALA A 205 8.06 -4.03 21.59
C ALA A 205 7.77 -2.84 22.51
N THR A 206 8.45 -2.77 23.66
CA THR A 206 8.33 -1.65 24.61
C THR A 206 8.90 -0.36 24.03
N MET A 207 10.10 -0.38 23.44
CA MET A 207 10.69 0.78 22.77
C MET A 207 9.80 1.31 21.65
N PHE A 208 9.25 0.43 20.82
CA PHE A 208 8.32 0.82 19.77
C PHE A 208 7.04 1.48 20.30
N ALA A 209 6.47 0.95 21.41
CA ALA A 209 5.34 1.56 22.08
C ALA A 209 5.67 2.96 22.64
N GLN A 210 6.85 3.13 23.24
CA GLN A 210 7.32 4.42 23.73
C GLN A 210 7.52 5.44 22.61
N GLU A 211 8.11 5.04 21.48
CA GLU A 211 8.23 5.88 20.30
C GLU A 211 6.85 6.36 19.80
N ILE A 212 5.83 5.46 19.79
CA ILE A 212 4.47 5.85 19.42
C ILE A 212 3.90 6.89 20.39
N VAL A 213 4.08 6.69 21.69
CA VAL A 213 3.59 7.65 22.72
C VAL A 213 4.26 9.00 22.56
N GLU A 214 5.58 9.04 22.41
CA GLU A 214 6.34 10.28 22.20
C GLU A 214 5.87 11.01 20.93
N GLY A 215 5.75 10.29 19.81
CA GLY A 215 5.29 10.89 18.56
C GLY A 215 3.84 11.36 18.60
N VAL A 216 2.94 10.63 19.31
CA VAL A 216 1.53 11.03 19.48
C VAL A 216 1.44 12.25 20.42
N ASN A 217 2.31 12.37 21.42
CA ASN A 217 2.35 13.55 22.29
C ASN A 217 2.70 14.83 21.49
N ALA A 218 3.53 14.72 20.45
CA ALA A 218 3.81 15.83 19.54
C ALA A 218 2.55 16.32 18.79
N LEU A 219 1.54 15.47 18.63
CA LEU A 219 0.28 15.82 17.97
C LEU A 219 -0.73 16.56 18.89
N LYS A 220 -0.54 16.56 20.21
CA LYS A 220 -1.52 17.14 21.16
C LYS A 220 -1.79 18.63 20.94
N HIS A 221 -0.84 19.34 20.39
CA HIS A 221 -0.95 20.78 20.11
C HIS A 221 -1.50 21.10 18.72
N VAL A 222 -1.71 20.06 17.88
CA VAL A 222 -2.18 20.22 16.50
C VAL A 222 -3.71 20.21 16.45
N ARG A 223 -4.30 21.40 16.35
CA ARG A 223 -5.77 21.54 16.26
C ARG A 223 -6.31 21.56 14.82
N ARG A 224 -5.46 21.83 13.83
CA ARG A 224 -5.88 22.03 12.43
C ARG A 224 -4.94 21.29 11.47
N GLY A 225 -5.46 21.00 10.26
CA GLY A 225 -4.62 20.42 9.18
C GLY A 225 -4.95 18.97 8.81
N TRP A 226 -5.83 18.29 9.55
CA TRP A 226 -6.22 16.89 9.30
C TRP A 226 -7.04 16.66 8.03
N LEU A 227 -7.72 17.72 7.53
CA LEU A 227 -8.50 17.62 6.30
C LEU A 227 -7.63 17.40 5.05
N ARG A 228 -6.44 18.00 5.00
CA ARG A 228 -5.54 17.86 3.85
C ARG A 228 -5.08 16.42 3.61
N PRO A 229 -4.54 15.66 4.60
CA PRO A 229 -4.21 14.25 4.40
C PRO A 229 -5.42 13.43 3.96
N LEU A 230 -6.60 13.69 4.52
CA LEU A 230 -7.84 12.99 4.17
C LEU A 230 -8.20 13.20 2.69
N VAL A 231 -8.23 14.45 2.23
CA VAL A 231 -8.54 14.78 0.83
C VAL A 231 -7.49 14.17 -0.11
N LEU A 232 -6.20 14.28 0.22
CA LEU A 232 -5.13 13.70 -0.60
C LEU A 232 -5.24 12.18 -0.70
N THR A 233 -5.66 11.51 0.37
CA THR A 233 -5.87 10.07 0.38
C THR A 233 -7.04 9.66 -0.53
N ILE A 234 -8.14 10.39 -0.51
CA ILE A 234 -9.26 10.14 -1.43
C ILE A 234 -8.81 10.37 -2.88
N ILE A 235 -8.14 11.49 -3.18
CA ILE A 235 -7.57 11.76 -4.51
C ILE A 235 -6.66 10.62 -4.94
N ASN A 236 -5.81 10.13 -4.06
CA ASN A 236 -4.91 9.00 -4.33
C ASN A 236 -5.67 7.76 -4.80
N LYS A 237 -6.76 7.39 -4.13
CA LYS A 237 -7.58 6.23 -4.54
C LYS A 237 -8.35 6.48 -5.83
N LEU A 238 -8.86 7.69 -6.02
CA LEU A 238 -9.53 8.06 -7.27
C LEU A 238 -8.58 8.02 -8.48
N LEU A 239 -7.30 8.36 -8.31
CA LEU A 239 -6.30 8.19 -9.36
C LEU A 239 -6.14 6.71 -9.75
N LEU A 240 -6.07 5.78 -8.81
CA LEU A 240 -6.00 4.34 -9.10
C LEU A 240 -7.27 3.83 -9.80
N VAL A 241 -8.45 4.29 -9.40
CA VAL A 241 -9.71 3.97 -10.08
C VAL A 241 -9.72 4.55 -11.51
N SER A 242 -9.22 5.78 -11.68
CA SER A 242 -9.16 6.42 -13.00
C SER A 242 -8.19 5.71 -13.95
N ILE A 243 -7.06 5.17 -13.46
CA ILE A 243 -6.15 4.34 -14.26
C ILE A 243 -6.90 3.13 -14.81
N LEU A 244 -7.74 2.46 -14.00
CA LEU A 244 -8.54 1.34 -14.50
C LEU A 244 -9.50 1.79 -15.61
N GLY A 245 -10.18 2.92 -15.44
CA GLY A 245 -11.04 3.51 -16.48
C GLY A 245 -10.28 3.84 -17.78
N ILE A 246 -9.09 4.45 -17.64
CA ILE A 246 -8.22 4.76 -18.79
C ILE A 246 -7.77 3.47 -19.52
N VAL A 247 -7.49 2.39 -18.77
CA VAL A 247 -7.14 1.10 -19.37
C VAL A 247 -8.33 0.51 -20.15
N PHE A 248 -9.56 0.62 -19.66
CA PHE A 248 -10.75 0.22 -20.43
C PHE A 248 -10.83 0.98 -21.77
N LEU A 249 -10.55 2.29 -21.76
CA LEU A 249 -10.48 3.11 -22.98
C LEU A 249 -9.33 2.69 -23.91
N ALA A 250 -8.19 2.29 -23.35
CA ALA A 250 -7.03 1.85 -24.14
C ALA A 250 -7.30 0.62 -25.01
N PHE A 251 -8.27 -0.21 -24.62
CA PHE A 251 -8.67 -1.41 -25.36
C PHE A 251 -10.05 -1.30 -26.01
N ASN A 252 -10.65 -0.11 -26.02
CA ASN A 252 -12.00 0.13 -26.52
C ASN A 252 -13.05 -0.83 -25.93
N VAL A 253 -12.92 -1.20 -24.66
CA VAL A 253 -13.87 -2.06 -23.95
C VAL A 253 -14.95 -1.17 -23.32
N PRO A 254 -16.22 -1.25 -23.80
CA PRO A 254 -17.29 -0.46 -23.25
C PRO A 254 -17.57 -0.87 -21.80
N THR A 255 -17.67 0.13 -20.93
CA THR A 255 -17.91 -0.08 -19.49
C THR A 255 -18.56 1.12 -18.86
N SER A 256 -19.13 0.95 -17.67
CA SER A 256 -19.66 2.03 -16.84
C SER A 256 -18.73 2.36 -15.69
N LEU A 257 -18.85 3.57 -15.15
CA LEU A 257 -18.11 3.98 -13.94
C LEU A 257 -18.40 3.04 -12.75
N ALA A 258 -19.64 2.54 -12.65
CA ALA A 258 -20.02 1.57 -11.63
C ALA A 258 -19.20 0.27 -11.73
N ILE A 259 -19.05 -0.29 -12.94
CA ILE A 259 -18.25 -1.50 -13.16
C ILE A 259 -16.76 -1.26 -12.85
N ILE A 260 -16.23 -0.07 -13.18
CA ILE A 260 -14.84 0.29 -12.88
C ILE A 260 -14.63 0.31 -11.36
N ILE A 261 -15.51 0.99 -10.60
CA ILE A 261 -15.41 1.07 -9.13
C ILE A 261 -15.58 -0.31 -8.48
N ALA A 262 -16.55 -1.10 -8.93
CA ALA A 262 -16.79 -2.45 -8.41
C ALA A 262 -15.60 -3.39 -8.70
N GLY A 263 -15.09 -3.41 -9.94
CA GLY A 263 -13.93 -4.20 -10.32
C GLY A 263 -12.66 -3.82 -9.56
N PHE A 264 -12.42 -2.51 -9.38
CA PHE A 264 -11.35 -2.00 -8.52
C PHE A 264 -11.51 -2.51 -7.08
N SER A 265 -12.71 -2.40 -6.52
CA SER A 265 -12.98 -2.78 -5.13
C SER A 265 -12.77 -4.27 -4.88
N ILE A 266 -13.24 -5.14 -5.78
CA ILE A 266 -12.98 -6.58 -5.72
C ILE A 266 -11.46 -6.84 -5.74
N ALA A 267 -10.73 -6.25 -6.67
CA ALA A 267 -9.28 -6.45 -6.79
C ALA A 267 -8.55 -6.05 -5.50
N TYR A 268 -8.85 -4.86 -4.95
CA TYR A 268 -8.14 -4.34 -3.78
C TYR A 268 -8.52 -5.02 -2.46
N LEU A 269 -9.72 -5.55 -2.32
CA LEU A 269 -10.08 -6.42 -1.19
C LEU A 269 -9.12 -7.61 -1.11
N PHE A 270 -8.82 -8.23 -2.25
CA PHE A 270 -7.95 -9.40 -2.29
C PHE A 270 -6.46 -9.08 -2.27
N VAL A 271 -6.02 -7.86 -2.61
CA VAL A 271 -4.64 -7.40 -2.35
C VAL A 271 -4.30 -7.51 -0.86
N ILE A 272 -5.24 -7.12 0.01
CA ILE A 272 -5.03 -7.05 1.46
C ILE A 272 -5.01 -8.44 2.09
N VAL A 273 -5.93 -9.32 1.67
CA VAL A 273 -6.08 -10.67 2.22
C VAL A 273 -5.11 -11.67 1.58
N SER A 274 -4.46 -11.29 0.46
CA SER A 274 -3.56 -12.17 -0.27
C SER A 274 -2.30 -12.52 0.51
N PRO A 275 -1.93 -13.81 0.59
CA PRO A 275 -0.66 -14.25 1.17
C PRO A 275 0.55 -13.99 0.23
N THR A 276 0.30 -13.65 -1.04
CA THR A 276 1.35 -13.39 -2.02
C THR A 276 1.80 -11.92 -1.97
N PRO A 277 3.08 -11.62 -2.26
CA PRO A 277 3.58 -10.26 -2.31
C PRO A 277 2.75 -9.39 -3.25
N ALA A 278 2.20 -8.28 -2.75
CA ALA A 278 1.32 -7.36 -3.49
C ALA A 278 0.16 -8.04 -4.24
N GLY A 279 -0.28 -9.21 -3.77
CA GLY A 279 -1.38 -9.95 -4.34
C GLY A 279 -1.11 -10.62 -5.70
N VAL A 280 0.15 -10.72 -6.12
CA VAL A 280 0.52 -11.23 -7.46
C VAL A 280 0.00 -12.65 -7.68
N GLY A 281 -0.66 -12.87 -8.81
CA GLY A 281 -1.35 -14.09 -9.21
C GLY A 281 -2.81 -14.16 -8.71
N ILE A 282 -3.07 -13.75 -7.48
CA ILE A 282 -4.42 -13.77 -6.89
C ILE A 282 -5.25 -12.59 -7.40
N VAL A 283 -4.68 -11.39 -7.34
CA VAL A 283 -5.38 -10.17 -7.76
C VAL A 283 -5.73 -10.20 -9.25
N GLU A 284 -4.83 -10.70 -10.08
CA GLU A 284 -5.05 -10.86 -11.51
C GLU A 284 -6.23 -11.82 -11.77
N GLY A 285 -6.27 -12.95 -11.09
CA GLY A 285 -7.37 -13.90 -11.19
C GLY A 285 -8.70 -13.33 -10.68
N VAL A 286 -8.68 -12.77 -9.47
CA VAL A 286 -9.89 -12.24 -8.82
C VAL A 286 -10.43 -11.02 -9.58
N MET A 287 -9.59 -10.11 -10.02
CA MET A 287 -10.02 -8.95 -10.82
C MET A 287 -10.63 -9.39 -12.16
N THR A 288 -9.99 -10.33 -12.84
CA THR A 288 -10.51 -10.89 -14.11
C THR A 288 -11.87 -11.54 -13.92
N LEU A 289 -12.02 -12.40 -12.89
CA LEU A 289 -13.28 -13.06 -12.61
C LEU A 289 -14.35 -12.08 -12.12
N GLY A 290 -13.97 -11.09 -11.34
CA GLY A 290 -14.85 -10.03 -10.87
C GLY A 290 -15.40 -9.20 -12.04
N LEU A 291 -14.54 -8.75 -12.96
CA LEU A 291 -14.97 -8.03 -14.16
C LEU A 291 -15.86 -8.90 -15.04
N LYS A 292 -15.53 -10.20 -15.21
CA LYS A 292 -16.38 -11.15 -15.92
C LYS A 292 -17.77 -11.26 -15.27
N SER A 293 -17.85 -11.36 -13.95
CA SER A 293 -19.13 -11.44 -13.24
C SER A 293 -20.00 -10.20 -13.41
N LEU A 294 -19.37 -9.04 -13.65
CA LEU A 294 -20.00 -7.76 -13.95
C LEU A 294 -20.36 -7.56 -15.43
N GLY A 295 -20.23 -8.62 -16.24
CA GLY A 295 -20.65 -8.62 -17.66
C GLY A 295 -19.57 -8.26 -18.66
N ILE A 296 -18.30 -8.09 -18.25
CA ILE A 296 -17.19 -7.89 -19.18
C ILE A 296 -16.78 -9.24 -19.79
N PRO A 297 -16.65 -9.38 -21.12
CA PRO A 297 -16.17 -10.60 -21.75
C PRO A 297 -14.83 -11.05 -21.15
N LEU A 298 -14.65 -12.37 -20.95
CA LEU A 298 -13.46 -12.89 -20.24
C LEU A 298 -12.14 -12.44 -20.89
N GLU A 299 -12.06 -12.46 -22.20
CA GLU A 299 -10.85 -12.03 -22.94
C GLU A 299 -10.53 -10.56 -22.68
N ALA A 300 -11.54 -9.68 -22.70
CA ALA A 300 -11.40 -8.26 -22.40
C ALA A 300 -11.02 -8.06 -20.91
N ALA A 301 -11.64 -8.81 -20.00
CA ALA A 301 -11.31 -8.75 -18.57
C ALA A 301 -9.87 -9.14 -18.29
N VAL A 302 -9.33 -10.19 -18.94
CA VAL A 302 -7.91 -10.58 -18.83
C VAL A 302 -7.00 -9.46 -19.32
N VAL A 303 -7.28 -8.92 -20.52
CA VAL A 303 -6.46 -7.87 -21.14
C VAL A 303 -6.44 -6.60 -20.29
N VAL A 304 -7.60 -6.14 -19.82
CA VAL A 304 -7.74 -4.97 -18.94
C VAL A 304 -7.01 -5.20 -17.62
N THR A 305 -7.17 -6.35 -17.00
CA THR A 305 -6.49 -6.68 -15.74
C THR A 305 -4.97 -6.67 -15.91
N MET A 306 -4.43 -7.32 -16.96
CA MET A 306 -3.00 -7.37 -17.20
C MET A 306 -2.41 -5.98 -17.49
N ALA A 307 -3.09 -5.16 -18.29
CA ALA A 307 -2.65 -3.80 -18.58
C ALA A 307 -2.73 -2.89 -17.34
N TYR A 308 -3.79 -3.02 -16.53
CA TYR A 308 -3.90 -2.31 -15.25
C TYR A 308 -2.73 -2.66 -14.33
N ARG A 309 -2.40 -3.95 -14.20
CA ARG A 309 -1.25 -4.42 -13.41
C ARG A 309 0.09 -3.98 -14.00
N ALA A 310 0.19 -3.87 -15.33
CA ALA A 310 1.38 -3.29 -15.97
C ALA A 310 1.68 -1.89 -15.45
N VAL A 311 0.65 -1.05 -15.37
CA VAL A 311 0.76 0.34 -14.93
C VAL A 311 0.88 0.46 -13.41
N THR A 312 0.04 -0.26 -12.62
CA THR A 312 -0.06 -0.05 -11.16
C THR A 312 0.82 -0.98 -10.32
N PHE A 313 1.47 -1.97 -10.94
CA PHE A 313 2.37 -2.89 -10.24
C PHE A 313 3.77 -2.93 -10.88
N TRP A 314 3.87 -3.27 -12.18
CA TRP A 314 5.17 -3.44 -12.83
C TRP A 314 5.93 -2.13 -13.02
N PHE A 315 5.25 -1.07 -13.45
CA PHE A 315 5.87 0.25 -13.58
C PHE A 315 6.33 0.82 -12.22
N PRO A 316 5.52 0.82 -11.14
CA PRO A 316 5.95 1.19 -9.79
C PRO A 316 7.11 0.35 -9.25
N LEU A 317 7.14 -0.95 -9.53
CA LEU A 317 8.25 -1.82 -9.15
C LEU A 317 9.58 -1.35 -9.74
N LEU A 318 9.61 -1.03 -11.05
CA LEU A 318 10.80 -0.53 -11.74
C LEU A 318 11.21 0.85 -11.22
N LEU A 319 10.25 1.78 -11.11
CA LEU A 319 10.51 3.12 -10.58
C LEU A 319 11.02 3.08 -9.13
N GLY A 320 10.43 2.22 -8.33
CA GLY A 320 10.82 2.02 -6.93
C GLY A 320 12.21 1.39 -6.78
N MET A 321 12.59 0.46 -7.64
CA MET A 321 13.92 -0.12 -7.68
C MET A 321 15.00 0.95 -7.96
N ILE A 322 14.75 1.83 -8.93
CA ILE A 322 15.64 2.96 -9.25
C ILE A 322 15.74 3.91 -8.05
N SER A 323 14.59 4.26 -7.45
CA SER A 323 14.53 5.15 -6.29
C SER A 323 15.25 4.56 -5.06
N PHE A 324 15.08 3.26 -4.80
CA PHE A 324 15.76 2.55 -3.72
C PHE A 324 17.28 2.57 -3.88
N ARG A 325 17.77 2.34 -5.10
CA ARG A 325 19.21 2.38 -5.40
C ARG A 325 19.79 3.78 -5.19
N THR A 326 19.05 4.85 -5.55
CA THR A 326 19.50 6.22 -5.38
C THR A 326 19.56 6.66 -3.92
N LEU A 327 18.60 6.25 -3.07
CA LEU A 327 18.57 6.55 -1.63
C LEU A 327 19.72 5.90 -0.84
N HIS A 328 20.33 4.82 -1.37
CA HIS A 328 21.41 4.09 -0.71
C HIS A 328 22.79 4.38 -1.27
N ARG A 329 22.91 5.19 -2.36
CA ARG A 329 24.17 5.62 -2.94
C ARG A 329 24.78 6.88 -2.27
N VAL A 330 24.00 7.53 -1.40
CA VAL A 330 24.43 8.73 -0.65
C VAL A 330 24.89 8.38 0.76
#